data_a5182ecbe884d902aabfd27ca9c3c7c4
#
_entry.id   a5182ecbe884d902aabfd27ca9c3c7c4
#
_cell.length_a   1.000
_cell.length_b   1.000
_cell.length_c   1.000
_cell.angle_alpha   90.00
_cell.angle_beta   90.00
_cell.angle_gamma   90.00
#
_symmetry.space_group_name_H-M   'P 1'
#
loop_
_entity.id
_entity.type
_entity.pdbx_description
1 polymer ?
#
loop_
_entity_poly.entity_id
_entity_poly.type
_entity_poly.pdbx_seq_one_letter_code
_entity_poly.pdbx_strand_id
1 'polypeptide(L)'
;YDENLGRAVSKFVPAENLIVPYSTSDLETCPNITHVVKMSLNDLRKRQLSGFYRDIPVIPAQGDSNSVQEELERIDGMYPSNIDYDCTLLECHVDLDLEGFEETDEDDEPTGIKVPYIVTISQDNGQILSIRRNYNEDDKDKKKIQYFVHYKFLPGFGFYGLGLIHTIGGLSRTATAALRQLIDAGTLSNLPAGFKARGLRIRDD
;
A
#
# COMPACT_ATOMS: atom_id res chain seq x y z
N TYR A 1 -0.07 -10.06 -15.44
CA TYR A 1 -0.01 -10.26 -16.88
C TYR A 1 -0.68 -9.07 -17.56
N ASP A 2 -0.05 -8.53 -18.59
CA ASP A 2 -0.63 -7.46 -19.42
C ASP A 2 -1.11 -8.10 -20.73
N GLU A 3 -2.41 -8.07 -20.96
CA GLU A 3 -3.02 -8.68 -22.13
C GLU A 3 -2.60 -8.00 -23.44
N ASN A 4 -2.37 -6.67 -23.41
CA ASN A 4 -1.95 -5.92 -24.58
C ASN A 4 -0.50 -6.22 -25.00
N LEU A 5 0.36 -6.48 -24.01
CA LEU A 5 1.76 -6.80 -24.22
C LEU A 5 2.01 -8.32 -24.31
N GLY A 6 1.03 -9.16 -24.00
CA GLY A 6 1.12 -10.61 -24.00
C GLY A 6 2.20 -11.20 -23.07
N ARG A 7 2.58 -10.47 -22.04
CA ARG A 7 3.65 -10.85 -21.10
C ARG A 7 3.39 -10.40 -19.66
N ALA A 8 4.13 -11.01 -18.74
CA ALA A 8 4.18 -10.52 -17.36
C ALA A 8 4.89 -9.16 -17.32
N VAL A 9 4.33 -8.22 -16.58
CA VAL A 9 4.89 -6.89 -16.32
C VAL A 9 4.96 -6.65 -14.83
N SER A 10 5.99 -5.91 -14.41
CA SER A 10 6.10 -5.46 -13.03
C SER A 10 5.15 -4.27 -12.81
N LYS A 11 4.42 -4.29 -11.68
CA LYS A 11 3.60 -3.17 -11.23
C LYS A 11 4.09 -2.68 -9.89
N PHE A 12 4.09 -1.37 -9.70
CA PHE A 12 4.37 -0.80 -8.39
C PHE A 12 3.18 -1.05 -7.45
N VAL A 13 3.49 -1.57 -6.28
CA VAL A 13 2.53 -1.77 -5.19
C VAL A 13 2.95 -0.85 -4.04
N PRO A 14 2.13 0.16 -3.68
CA PRO A 14 2.38 0.99 -2.53
C PRO A 14 2.47 0.15 -1.24
N ALA A 15 3.34 0.54 -0.31
CA ALA A 15 3.53 -0.20 0.93
C ALA A 15 2.25 -0.30 1.78
N GLU A 16 1.38 0.70 1.71
CA GLU A 16 0.06 0.73 2.37
C GLU A 16 -0.93 -0.32 1.84
N ASN A 17 -0.73 -0.76 0.60
CA ASN A 17 -1.55 -1.79 -0.03
C ASN A 17 -0.99 -3.21 0.15
N LEU A 18 0.10 -3.37 0.88
CA LEU A 18 0.69 -4.67 1.17
C LEU A 18 0.73 -4.89 2.68
N ILE A 19 -0.10 -5.79 3.15
CA ILE A 19 -0.24 -6.11 4.58
C ILE A 19 0.52 -7.41 4.86
N VAL A 20 1.43 -7.33 5.82
CA VAL A 20 2.23 -8.46 6.29
C VAL A 20 2.20 -8.53 7.82
N PRO A 21 2.44 -9.71 8.44
CA PRO A 21 2.54 -9.82 9.88
C PRO A 21 3.66 -8.94 10.45
N TYR A 22 3.46 -8.42 11.64
CA TYR A 22 4.41 -7.52 12.31
C TYR A 22 5.81 -8.11 12.48
N SER A 23 5.91 -9.42 12.68
CA SER A 23 7.18 -10.14 12.86
C SER A 23 7.95 -10.42 11.57
N THR A 24 7.38 -10.05 10.41
CA THR A 24 7.99 -10.35 9.11
C THR A 24 9.21 -9.46 8.88
N SER A 25 10.33 -10.07 8.47
CA SER A 25 11.55 -9.37 8.05
C SER A 25 11.70 -9.34 6.52
N ASP A 26 11.24 -10.38 5.84
CA ASP A 26 11.31 -10.53 4.38
C ASP A 26 10.06 -11.22 3.84
N LEU A 27 9.87 -11.15 2.51
CA LEU A 27 8.69 -11.73 1.86
C LEU A 27 8.83 -13.24 1.55
N GLU A 28 10.04 -13.76 1.54
CA GLU A 28 10.26 -15.18 1.21
C GLU A 28 9.79 -16.08 2.35
N THR A 29 10.14 -15.69 3.58
CA THR A 29 9.78 -16.43 4.81
C THR A 29 8.46 -16.01 5.41
N CYS A 30 7.79 -15.01 4.81
CA CYS A 30 6.53 -14.49 5.28
C CYS A 30 5.41 -15.56 5.16
N PRO A 31 4.72 -15.92 6.26
CA PRO A 31 3.70 -16.95 6.23
C PRO A 31 2.44 -16.51 5.47
N ASN A 32 2.11 -15.23 5.53
CA ASN A 32 0.97 -14.67 4.82
C ASN A 32 1.25 -13.25 4.34
N ILE A 33 0.81 -12.95 3.13
CA ILE A 33 0.91 -11.64 2.50
C ILE A 33 -0.47 -11.30 1.97
N THR A 34 -1.00 -10.14 2.32
CA THR A 34 -2.28 -9.68 1.78
C THR A 34 -2.06 -8.43 0.93
N HIS A 35 -2.42 -8.50 -0.32
CA HIS A 35 -2.40 -7.38 -1.25
C HIS A 35 -3.80 -6.78 -1.38
N VAL A 36 -3.92 -5.50 -1.06
CA VAL A 36 -5.17 -4.74 -1.20
C VAL A 36 -5.28 -4.25 -2.65
N VAL A 37 -6.27 -4.76 -3.36
CA VAL A 37 -6.51 -4.43 -4.77
C VAL A 37 -7.79 -3.62 -4.88
N LYS A 38 -7.67 -2.39 -5.33
CA LYS A 38 -8.81 -1.53 -5.66
C LYS A 38 -9.12 -1.67 -7.14
N MET A 39 -10.37 -1.89 -7.51
CA MET A 39 -10.79 -1.99 -8.90
C MET A 39 -12.22 -1.50 -9.13
N SER A 40 -12.52 -1.16 -10.38
CA SER A 40 -13.87 -0.78 -10.76
C SER A 40 -14.80 -1.99 -10.83
N LEU A 41 -16.10 -1.78 -10.62
CA LEU A 41 -17.11 -2.84 -10.79
C LEU A 41 -17.10 -3.40 -12.21
N ASN A 42 -16.81 -2.59 -13.21
CA ASN A 42 -16.73 -3.02 -14.59
C ASN A 42 -15.57 -4.01 -14.81
N ASP A 43 -14.40 -3.77 -14.22
CA ASP A 43 -13.25 -4.67 -14.33
C ASP A 43 -13.46 -5.95 -13.51
N LEU A 44 -14.11 -5.83 -12.35
CA LEU A 44 -14.55 -6.99 -11.60
C LEU A 44 -15.47 -7.86 -12.45
N ARG A 45 -16.48 -7.25 -13.10
CA ARG A 45 -17.44 -7.97 -13.94
C ARG A 45 -16.79 -8.67 -15.14
N LYS A 46 -15.83 -8.02 -15.80
CA LYS A 46 -15.04 -8.64 -16.86
C LYS A 46 -14.33 -9.91 -16.36
N ARG A 47 -13.71 -9.84 -15.17
CA ARG A 47 -13.02 -10.99 -14.58
C ARG A 47 -13.97 -12.11 -14.13
N GLN A 48 -15.19 -11.78 -13.72
CA GLN A 48 -16.23 -12.77 -13.45
C GLN A 48 -16.67 -13.47 -14.74
N LEU A 49 -16.92 -12.71 -15.81
CA LEU A 49 -17.31 -13.27 -17.11
C LEU A 49 -16.20 -14.12 -17.76
N SER A 50 -14.93 -13.78 -17.53
CA SER A 50 -13.81 -14.58 -17.99
C SER A 50 -13.59 -15.87 -17.16
N GLY A 51 -14.36 -16.09 -16.09
CA GLY A 51 -14.21 -17.24 -15.20
C GLY A 51 -13.05 -17.14 -14.21
N PHE A 52 -12.36 -15.98 -14.14
CA PHE A 52 -11.27 -15.78 -13.21
C PHE A 52 -11.76 -15.60 -11.77
N TYR A 53 -12.89 -14.91 -11.58
CA TYR A 53 -13.60 -14.78 -10.31
C TYR A 53 -14.97 -15.46 -10.39
N ARG A 54 -15.45 -15.93 -9.25
CA ARG A 54 -16.82 -16.46 -9.12
C ARG A 54 -17.83 -15.35 -9.39
N ASP A 55 -18.93 -15.70 -10.06
CA ASP A 55 -20.03 -14.77 -10.32
C ASP A 55 -20.90 -14.59 -9.08
N ILE A 56 -20.44 -13.75 -8.16
CA ILE A 56 -21.11 -13.40 -6.90
C ILE A 56 -21.31 -11.88 -6.87
N PRO A 57 -22.43 -11.39 -6.36
CA PRO A 57 -22.65 -9.96 -6.18
C PRO A 57 -21.63 -9.41 -5.16
N VAL A 58 -20.85 -8.40 -5.58
CA VAL A 58 -19.96 -7.65 -4.70
C VAL A 58 -20.62 -6.31 -4.41
N ILE A 59 -20.66 -5.94 -3.14
CA ILE A 59 -21.21 -4.66 -2.72
C ILE A 59 -20.14 -3.58 -3.00
N PRO A 60 -20.51 -2.44 -3.61
CA PRO A 60 -19.59 -1.34 -3.78
C PRO A 60 -19.07 -0.86 -2.43
N ALA A 61 -17.77 -0.58 -2.35
CA ALA A 61 -17.17 0.00 -1.16
C ALA A 61 -17.81 1.36 -0.87
N GLN A 62 -18.39 1.52 0.30
CA GLN A 62 -18.75 2.84 0.79
C GLN A 62 -17.47 3.46 1.35
N GLY A 63 -16.79 4.21 0.49
CA GLY A 63 -15.76 5.21 0.76
C GLY A 63 -15.05 5.20 2.12
N ASP A 64 -14.33 4.13 2.45
CA ASP A 64 -13.30 4.21 3.49
C ASP A 64 -12.03 4.82 2.87
N SER A 65 -12.03 6.15 2.76
CA SER A 65 -10.80 6.87 2.47
C SER A 65 -9.89 6.76 3.70
N ASN A 66 -8.71 6.21 3.50
CA ASN A 66 -7.67 6.24 4.52
C ASN A 66 -7.22 7.70 4.68
N SER A 67 -7.17 8.20 5.92
CA SER A 67 -6.76 9.58 6.23
C SER A 67 -5.41 9.98 5.62
N VAL A 68 -4.50 9.02 5.42
CA VAL A 68 -3.22 9.22 4.74
C VAL A 68 -3.41 9.44 3.24
N GLN A 69 -4.32 8.73 2.63
CA GLN A 69 -4.62 8.86 1.20
C GLN A 69 -5.29 10.20 0.91
N GLU A 70 -6.23 10.63 1.75
CA GLU A 70 -6.87 11.96 1.64
C GLU A 70 -5.85 13.10 1.74
N GLU A 71 -4.88 12.97 2.64
CA GLU A 71 -3.84 13.99 2.80
C GLU A 71 -2.89 14.01 1.59
N LEU A 72 -2.53 12.86 1.02
CA LEU A 72 -1.73 12.78 -0.21
C LEU A 72 -2.46 13.40 -1.40
N GLU A 73 -3.73 13.05 -1.60
CA GLU A 73 -4.57 13.61 -2.66
C GLU A 73 -4.71 15.13 -2.51
N ARG A 74 -4.83 15.62 -1.27
CA ARG A 74 -4.88 17.05 -0.99
C ARG A 74 -3.55 17.76 -1.30
N ILE A 75 -2.42 17.12 -1.02
CA ILE A 75 -1.09 17.64 -1.34
C ILE A 75 -0.88 17.70 -2.86
N ASP A 76 -1.35 16.69 -3.58
CA ASP A 76 -1.28 16.61 -5.05
C ASP A 76 -2.32 17.53 -5.74
N GLY A 77 -3.16 18.23 -4.96
CA GLY A 77 -4.19 19.11 -5.49
C GLY A 77 -5.38 18.38 -6.11
N MET A 78 -5.49 17.09 -5.85
CA MET A 78 -6.63 16.29 -6.24
C MET A 78 -7.70 16.37 -5.14
N TYR A 79 -8.94 16.58 -5.55
CA TYR A 79 -10.05 16.40 -4.62
C TYR A 79 -10.30 14.91 -4.45
N PRO A 80 -10.51 14.40 -3.23
CA PRO A 80 -10.85 13.01 -3.02
C PRO A 80 -12.12 12.69 -3.80
N SER A 81 -11.93 12.12 -4.97
CA SER A 81 -13.03 11.65 -5.80
C SER A 81 -13.17 10.15 -5.59
N ASN A 82 -14.19 9.73 -4.90
CA ASN A 82 -14.62 8.34 -4.75
C ASN A 82 -15.04 7.68 -6.08
N ILE A 83 -14.54 8.19 -7.22
CA ILE A 83 -15.20 7.97 -8.49
C ILE A 83 -14.73 6.73 -9.22
N ASP A 84 -13.53 6.20 -8.93
CA ASP A 84 -12.93 5.20 -9.81
C ASP A 84 -12.79 3.79 -9.22
N TYR A 85 -12.98 3.61 -7.91
CA TYR A 85 -12.85 2.29 -7.29
C TYR A 85 -14.09 1.90 -6.52
N ASP A 86 -14.90 1.08 -7.17
CA ASP A 86 -16.20 0.65 -6.64
C ASP A 86 -16.08 -0.54 -5.69
N CYS A 87 -14.95 -1.25 -5.67
CA CYS A 87 -14.75 -2.39 -4.79
C CYS A 87 -13.29 -2.55 -4.36
N THR A 88 -13.10 -3.02 -3.14
CA THR A 88 -11.80 -3.38 -2.57
C THR A 88 -11.73 -4.89 -2.38
N LEU A 89 -10.69 -5.50 -2.95
CA LEU A 89 -10.42 -6.93 -2.85
C LEU A 89 -9.15 -7.17 -2.05
N LEU A 90 -9.15 -8.22 -1.26
CA LEU A 90 -8.00 -8.70 -0.51
C LEU A 90 -7.48 -9.96 -1.18
N GLU A 91 -6.32 -9.88 -1.79
CA GLU A 91 -5.61 -11.02 -2.37
C GLU A 91 -4.62 -11.57 -1.34
N CYS A 92 -5.01 -12.66 -0.70
CA CYS A 92 -4.29 -13.27 0.42
C CYS A 92 -3.43 -14.42 -0.08
N HIS A 93 -2.11 -14.31 0.02
CA HIS A 93 -1.15 -15.38 -0.23
C HIS A 93 -0.90 -16.08 1.11
N VAL A 94 -1.44 -17.27 1.28
CA VAL A 94 -1.45 -18.00 2.57
C VAL A 94 -1.23 -19.49 2.35
N ASP A 95 -0.72 -20.17 3.36
CA ASP A 95 -0.60 -21.61 3.38
C ASP A 95 -1.85 -22.20 4.06
N LEU A 96 -2.60 -23.02 3.33
CA LEU A 96 -3.86 -23.61 3.77
C LEU A 96 -3.84 -25.12 3.58
N ASP A 97 -4.54 -25.79 4.48
CA ASP A 97 -4.96 -27.18 4.34
C ASP A 97 -6.47 -27.14 4.04
N LEU A 98 -6.84 -27.46 2.81
CA LEU A 98 -8.22 -27.34 2.33
C LEU A 98 -8.83 -28.72 2.19
N GLU A 99 -10.01 -28.92 2.81
CA GLU A 99 -10.78 -30.16 2.71
C GLU A 99 -11.05 -30.54 1.25
N GLY A 100 -10.62 -31.75 0.87
CA GLY A 100 -10.70 -32.29 -0.49
C GLY A 100 -9.56 -31.85 -1.43
N PHE A 101 -8.58 -31.10 -0.94
CA PHE A 101 -7.36 -30.67 -1.63
C PHE A 101 -6.14 -30.77 -0.71
N GLU A 102 -6.22 -31.64 0.29
CA GLU A 102 -5.16 -31.90 1.24
C GLU A 102 -3.90 -32.42 0.55
N GLU A 103 -2.74 -32.14 1.11
CA GLU A 103 -1.51 -32.81 0.75
C GLU A 103 -1.57 -34.26 1.21
N THR A 104 -1.36 -35.21 0.29
CA THR A 104 -1.36 -36.64 0.59
C THR A 104 0.05 -37.22 0.49
N ASP A 105 0.34 -38.26 1.27
CA ASP A 105 1.57 -39.03 1.17
C ASP A 105 1.48 -40.13 0.06
N GLU A 106 2.46 -41.02 0.03
CA GLU A 106 2.53 -42.13 -0.94
C GLU A 106 1.38 -43.15 -0.78
N ASP A 107 0.71 -43.15 0.37
CA ASP A 107 -0.41 -44.03 0.70
C ASP A 107 -1.79 -43.36 0.54
N ASP A 108 -1.84 -42.15 -0.08
CA ASP A 108 -3.04 -41.31 -0.24
C ASP A 108 -3.67 -40.82 1.07
N GLU A 109 -2.93 -40.85 2.19
CA GLU A 109 -3.40 -40.32 3.44
C GLU A 109 -3.06 -38.82 3.60
N PRO A 110 -3.98 -38.01 4.16
CA PRO A 110 -3.74 -36.57 4.39
C PRO A 110 -2.57 -36.34 5.34
N THR A 111 -1.56 -35.61 4.91
CA THR A 111 -0.37 -35.31 5.74
C THR A 111 -0.61 -34.17 6.74
N GLY A 112 -1.67 -33.39 6.60
CA GLY A 112 -1.93 -32.19 7.38
C GLY A 112 -0.95 -31.04 7.10
N ILE A 113 -0.16 -31.14 6.04
CA ILE A 113 0.76 -30.09 5.61
C ILE A 113 -0.03 -29.02 4.86
N LYS A 114 0.17 -27.77 5.26
CA LYS A 114 -0.43 -26.62 4.57
C LYS A 114 0.36 -26.30 3.31
N VAL A 115 -0.36 -26.12 2.19
CA VAL A 115 0.24 -25.76 0.89
C VAL A 115 -0.15 -24.34 0.48
N PRO A 116 0.70 -23.67 -0.34
CA PRO A 116 0.48 -22.27 -0.70
C PRO A 116 -0.73 -22.07 -1.62
N TYR A 117 -1.62 -21.18 -1.22
CA TYR A 117 -2.77 -20.72 -2.01
C TYR A 117 -2.82 -19.21 -2.12
N ILE A 118 -3.52 -18.74 -3.14
CA ILE A 118 -3.94 -17.34 -3.28
C ILE A 118 -5.46 -17.32 -3.18
N VAL A 119 -5.96 -16.67 -2.13
CA VAL A 119 -7.39 -16.51 -1.87
C VAL A 119 -7.76 -15.06 -2.09
N THR A 120 -8.69 -14.78 -2.99
CA THR A 120 -9.21 -13.44 -3.20
C THR A 120 -10.57 -13.29 -2.53
N ILE A 121 -10.69 -12.30 -1.65
CA ILE A 121 -11.86 -12.04 -0.82
C ILE A 121 -12.32 -10.60 -1.07
N SER A 122 -13.62 -10.39 -1.15
CA SER A 122 -14.16 -9.03 -1.10
C SER A 122 -14.08 -8.49 0.31
N GLN A 123 -13.49 -7.31 0.50
CA GLN A 123 -13.38 -6.66 1.81
C GLN A 123 -14.75 -6.36 2.42
N ASP A 124 -15.70 -5.91 1.60
CA ASP A 124 -16.99 -5.38 2.07
C ASP A 124 -17.94 -6.44 2.58
N ASN A 125 -17.95 -7.63 1.98
CA ASN A 125 -18.89 -8.70 2.33
C ASN A 125 -18.21 -10.00 2.77
N GLY A 126 -16.88 -10.06 2.76
CA GLY A 126 -16.12 -11.24 3.17
C GLY A 126 -16.26 -12.44 2.24
N GLN A 127 -16.88 -12.28 1.06
CA GLN A 127 -17.10 -13.39 0.14
C GLN A 127 -15.83 -13.75 -0.63
N ILE A 128 -15.59 -15.06 -0.77
CA ILE A 128 -14.47 -15.60 -1.51
C ILE A 128 -14.78 -15.58 -3.00
N LEU A 129 -14.00 -14.82 -3.77
CA LEU A 129 -14.12 -14.70 -5.22
C LEU A 129 -13.32 -15.74 -5.97
N SER A 130 -12.14 -16.09 -5.48
CA SER A 130 -11.32 -17.16 -6.07
C SER A 130 -10.38 -17.79 -5.06
N ILE A 131 -10.05 -19.06 -5.29
CA ILE A 131 -8.98 -19.78 -4.62
C ILE A 131 -8.12 -20.39 -5.70
N ARG A 132 -6.82 -20.14 -5.68
CA ARG A 132 -5.86 -20.62 -6.67
C ARG A 132 -4.63 -21.19 -5.99
N ARG A 133 -4.05 -22.23 -6.55
CA ARG A 133 -2.77 -22.77 -6.11
C ARG A 133 -1.65 -21.76 -6.36
N ASN A 134 -0.73 -21.61 -5.42
CA ASN A 134 0.42 -20.72 -5.51
C ASN A 134 1.74 -21.50 -5.60
N TYR A 135 1.74 -22.61 -6.28
CA TYR A 135 2.90 -23.46 -6.52
C TYR A 135 2.79 -24.13 -7.90
N ASN A 136 3.91 -24.61 -8.41
CA ASN A 136 3.92 -25.41 -9.62
C ASN A 136 3.50 -26.85 -9.31
N GLU A 137 2.57 -27.42 -10.09
CA GLU A 137 2.10 -28.80 -9.89
C GLU A 137 3.21 -29.84 -10.07
N ASP A 138 4.23 -29.52 -10.88
CA ASP A 138 5.40 -30.39 -11.11
C ASP A 138 6.45 -30.30 -9.97
N ASP A 139 6.33 -29.34 -9.05
CA ASP A 139 7.24 -29.17 -7.93
C ASP A 139 6.81 -30.06 -6.77
N LYS A 140 7.62 -31.08 -6.45
CA LYS A 140 7.37 -32.00 -5.32
C LYS A 140 7.35 -31.30 -3.97
N ASP A 141 8.15 -30.24 -3.83
CA ASP A 141 8.22 -29.46 -2.59
C ASP A 141 7.10 -28.42 -2.49
N LYS A 142 6.29 -28.23 -3.51
CA LYS A 142 5.19 -27.25 -3.61
C LYS A 142 5.59 -25.85 -3.11
N LYS A 143 6.77 -25.39 -3.52
CA LYS A 143 7.32 -24.11 -3.10
C LYS A 143 6.45 -22.96 -3.59
N LYS A 144 6.22 -22.01 -2.68
CA LYS A 144 5.48 -20.79 -2.94
C LYS A 144 6.10 -19.99 -4.08
N ILE A 145 5.29 -19.64 -5.10
CA ILE A 145 5.69 -18.75 -6.18
C ILE A 145 5.74 -17.32 -5.62
N GLN A 146 6.89 -16.66 -5.79
CA GLN A 146 7.10 -15.31 -5.28
C GLN A 146 6.66 -14.27 -6.32
N TYR A 147 5.58 -13.55 -6.04
CA TYR A 147 5.07 -12.49 -6.92
C TYR A 147 5.54 -11.10 -6.53
N PHE A 148 5.98 -10.91 -5.29
CA PHE A 148 6.36 -9.61 -4.75
C PHE A 148 7.85 -9.51 -4.55
N VAL A 149 8.42 -8.36 -4.95
CA VAL A 149 9.82 -8.01 -4.70
C VAL A 149 9.85 -6.76 -3.85
N HIS A 150 10.55 -6.83 -2.72
CA HIS A 150 10.62 -5.76 -1.76
C HIS A 150 11.88 -4.91 -1.95
N TYR A 151 11.69 -3.62 -2.22
CA TYR A 151 12.77 -2.64 -2.31
C TYR A 151 12.77 -1.74 -1.09
N LYS A 152 13.88 -1.72 -0.35
CA LYS A 152 14.11 -0.81 0.79
C LYS A 152 15.13 0.24 0.39
N PHE A 153 14.82 1.53 0.62
CA PHE A 153 15.80 2.60 0.42
C PHE A 153 16.95 2.49 1.44
N LEU A 154 16.61 2.43 2.71
CA LEU A 154 17.52 2.07 3.78
C LEU A 154 16.89 0.96 4.61
N PRO A 155 17.60 -0.16 4.87
CA PRO A 155 17.10 -1.18 5.76
C PRO A 155 16.95 -0.61 7.18
N GLY A 156 15.76 -0.84 7.77
CA GLY A 156 15.45 -0.50 9.15
C GLY A 156 15.19 -1.76 9.97
N PHE A 157 14.75 -1.58 11.21
CA PHE A 157 14.26 -2.67 12.03
C PHE A 157 12.84 -3.04 11.57
N GLY A 158 12.66 -4.28 11.08
CA GLY A 158 11.38 -4.77 10.59
C GLY A 158 11.22 -4.75 9.07
N PHE A 159 9.97 -4.99 8.65
CA PHE A 159 9.64 -5.14 7.23
C PHE A 159 9.81 -3.83 6.45
N TYR A 160 9.24 -2.74 6.97
CA TYR A 160 9.31 -1.43 6.30
C TYR A 160 10.67 -0.78 6.56
N GLY A 161 11.34 -0.39 5.48
CA GLY A 161 12.60 0.34 5.56
C GLY A 161 12.41 1.82 5.89
N LEU A 162 13.52 2.53 6.04
CA LEU A 162 13.55 3.97 6.23
C LEU A 162 13.59 4.68 4.88
N GLY A 163 12.73 5.66 4.69
CA GLY A 163 12.73 6.52 3.50
C GLY A 163 13.69 7.70 3.62
N LEU A 164 13.89 8.41 2.53
CA LEU A 164 14.76 9.58 2.44
C LEU A 164 14.38 10.68 3.46
N ILE A 165 13.09 10.85 3.73
CA ILE A 165 12.60 11.84 4.69
C ILE A 165 13.09 11.58 6.12
N HIS A 166 13.28 10.31 6.50
CA HIS A 166 13.83 9.97 7.81
C HIS A 166 15.28 10.40 7.96
N THR A 167 16.02 10.43 6.85
CA THR A 167 17.44 10.76 6.83
C THR A 167 17.69 12.26 6.78
N ILE A 168 17.00 12.96 5.87
CA ILE A 168 17.28 14.38 5.60
C ILE A 168 16.17 15.33 6.10
N GLY A 169 15.03 14.79 6.57
CA GLY A 169 13.90 15.62 6.98
C GLY A 169 14.23 16.58 8.13
N GLY A 170 15.06 16.15 9.07
CA GLY A 170 15.55 17.02 10.16
C GLY A 170 16.40 18.18 9.64
N LEU A 171 17.33 17.91 8.73
CA LEU A 171 18.17 18.93 8.11
C LEU A 171 17.35 19.92 7.26
N SER A 172 16.42 19.41 6.47
CA SER A 172 15.52 20.24 5.65
C SER A 172 14.67 21.16 6.53
N ARG A 173 14.13 20.64 7.63
CA ARG A 173 13.36 21.44 8.59
C ARG A 173 14.22 22.52 9.24
N THR A 174 15.45 22.20 9.64
CA THR A 174 16.38 23.18 10.22
C THR A 174 16.75 24.26 9.21
N ALA A 175 17.08 23.88 7.97
CA ALA A 175 17.38 24.83 6.90
C ALA A 175 16.21 25.77 6.61
N THR A 176 15.00 25.24 6.55
CA THR A 176 13.77 26.05 6.38
C THR A 176 13.56 27.04 7.54
N ALA A 177 13.76 26.59 8.77
CA ALA A 177 13.64 27.45 9.96
C ALA A 177 14.71 28.57 9.95
N ALA A 178 15.95 28.24 9.64
CA ALA A 178 17.04 29.21 9.53
C ALA A 178 16.77 30.26 8.44
N LEU A 179 16.27 29.82 7.27
CA LEU A 179 15.91 30.73 6.19
C LEU A 179 14.77 31.68 6.59
N ARG A 180 13.74 31.19 7.26
CA ARG A 180 12.64 32.02 7.80
C ARG A 180 13.17 33.05 8.78
N GLN A 181 14.01 32.65 9.74
CA GLN A 181 14.64 33.57 10.70
C GLN A 181 15.49 34.64 10.02
N LEU A 182 16.21 34.29 8.96
CA LEU A 182 16.99 35.27 8.20
C LEU A 182 16.11 36.32 7.50
N ILE A 183 14.99 35.86 6.91
CA ILE A 183 14.01 36.73 6.25
C ILE A 183 13.37 37.65 7.29
N ASP A 184 12.97 37.13 8.46
CA ASP A 184 12.36 37.89 9.54
C ASP A 184 13.34 38.94 10.08
N ALA A 185 14.61 38.56 10.29
CA ALA A 185 15.66 39.49 10.73
C ALA A 185 15.91 40.59 9.70
N GLY A 186 15.94 40.25 8.40
CA GLY A 186 16.05 41.23 7.31
C GLY A 186 14.86 42.20 7.29
N THR A 187 13.66 41.68 7.47
CA THR A 187 12.44 42.51 7.54
C THR A 187 12.49 43.48 8.72
N LEU A 188 12.84 42.98 9.89
CA LEU A 188 12.97 43.80 11.09
C LEU A 188 14.08 44.86 10.96
N SER A 189 15.21 44.52 10.34
CA SER A 189 16.32 45.44 10.09
C SER A 189 15.93 46.57 9.12
N ASN A 190 15.07 46.30 8.16
CA ASN A 190 14.61 47.29 7.18
C ASN A 190 13.41 48.11 7.63
N LEU A 191 12.77 47.74 8.75
CA LEU A 191 11.70 48.55 9.34
C LEU A 191 12.28 49.78 10.02
N PRO A 192 11.81 51.01 9.70
CA PRO A 192 12.22 52.23 10.42
C PRO A 192 11.59 52.20 11.82
N ALA A 193 12.28 51.50 12.73
CA ALA A 193 11.87 51.42 14.12
C ALA A 193 12.71 52.36 14.98
N GLY A 194 12.09 53.17 15.82
CA GLY A 194 12.74 54.05 16.76
C GLY A 194 11.91 54.26 18.02
N PHE A 195 12.56 54.68 19.09
CA PHE A 195 11.87 55.07 20.30
C PHE A 195 11.43 56.53 20.23
N LYS A 196 10.17 56.80 20.46
CA LYS A 196 9.62 58.17 20.54
C LYS A 196 9.41 58.58 22.00
N ALA A 197 10.03 59.66 22.42
CA ALA A 197 9.75 60.23 23.74
C ALA A 197 8.32 60.78 23.78
N ARG A 198 7.67 60.62 24.92
CA ARG A 198 6.30 61.10 25.14
C ARG A 198 6.29 62.61 24.99
N GLY A 199 5.59 63.13 24.00
CA GLY A 199 5.45 64.60 23.77
C GLY A 199 6.20 65.15 22.54
N LEU A 200 7.02 64.34 21.85
CA LEU A 200 7.66 64.74 20.60
C LEU A 200 6.69 64.58 19.41
N ARG A 201 6.41 65.69 18.72
CA ARG A 201 5.70 65.67 17.44
C ARG A 201 6.70 65.37 16.33
N ILE A 202 6.57 64.25 15.66
CA ILE A 202 7.30 63.98 14.41
C ILE A 202 6.49 64.61 13.29
N ARG A 203 7.12 65.44 12.49
CA ARG A 203 6.55 65.99 11.23
C ARG A 203 6.67 64.88 10.19
N ASP A 204 5.56 64.50 9.61
CA ASP A 204 5.50 63.65 8.39
C ASP A 204 5.70 64.63 7.22
N ASP A 205 6.92 64.79 6.75
CA ASP A 205 7.24 65.47 5.49
C ASP A 205 7.43 64.39 4.40
#